data_b8b8cf3536ad9d6d8fd988381bdd1398
#
_entry.id   b8b8cf3536ad9d6d8fd988381bdd1398
#
_cell.length_a   1.000
_cell.length_b   1.000
_cell.length_c   1.000
_cell.angle_alpha   90.00
_cell.angle_beta   90.00
_cell.angle_gamma   90.00
#
_symmetry.space_group_name_H-M   'P 1'
#
loop_
_entity.id
_entity.type
_entity.pdbx_description
1 polymer ?
#
loop_
_entity_poly.entity_id
_entity_poly.type
_entity_poly.pdbx_seq_one_letter_code
_entity_poly.pdbx_strand_id
1 'polypeptide(L)'
;MRQLNRLNQYQRLWHPSAGAPQQVTISELASRCFCSERHVRTLLRQAQEAGWLSWHARSGRGKRGELRFHVTPDSLRNTMMEAALKSGQQHN
;
A
#
# COMPACT_ATOMS: atom_id res chain seq x y z
N MET A 1 8.79 -11.00 -10.04
CA MET A 1 7.75 -11.04 -8.99
C MET A 1 7.63 -9.76 -8.20
N ARG A 2 7.86 -8.65 -8.87
CA ARG A 2 7.77 -7.32 -8.26
C ARG A 2 6.39 -7.01 -7.71
N GLN A 3 5.33 -7.48 -8.41
CA GLN A 3 3.96 -7.23 -7.98
C GLN A 3 3.60 -7.93 -6.68
N LEU A 4 4.09 -9.16 -6.48
CA LEU A 4 3.86 -9.88 -5.24
C LEU A 4 4.57 -9.20 -4.06
N ASN A 5 5.79 -8.68 -4.29
CA ASN A 5 6.49 -7.94 -3.25
C ASN A 5 5.73 -6.67 -2.86
N ARG A 6 5.20 -5.95 -3.84
CA ARG A 6 4.39 -4.75 -3.57
C ARG A 6 3.13 -5.10 -2.79
N LEU A 7 2.47 -6.19 -3.17
CA LEU A 7 1.28 -6.64 -2.47
C LEU A 7 1.58 -7.01 -1.02
N ASN A 8 2.67 -7.74 -0.78
CA ASN A 8 3.08 -8.11 0.57
C ASN A 8 3.39 -6.88 1.42
N GLN A 9 4.05 -5.88 0.85
CA GLN A 9 4.35 -4.64 1.54
C GLN A 9 3.08 -3.84 1.81
N TYR A 10 2.16 -3.81 0.87
CA TYR A 10 0.87 -3.16 1.04
C TYR A 10 0.06 -3.81 2.15
N GLN A 11 0.08 -5.14 2.25
CA GLN A 11 -0.58 -5.87 3.34
C GLN A 11 -0.06 -5.46 4.72
N ARG A 12 1.23 -5.18 4.82
CA ARG A 12 1.82 -4.72 6.08
C ARG A 12 1.36 -3.32 6.45
N LEU A 13 1.16 -2.46 5.47
CA LEU A 13 0.63 -1.13 5.68
C LEU A 13 -0.85 -1.15 6.03
N TRP A 14 -1.59 -2.08 5.44
CA TRP A 14 -3.03 -2.14 5.58
C TRP A 14 -3.46 -2.51 6.99
N HIS A 15 -4.56 -1.89 7.44
CA HIS A 15 -5.12 -2.16 8.77
C HIS A 15 -6.61 -2.46 8.64
N PRO A 16 -7.16 -3.42 9.43
CA PRO A 16 -8.56 -3.82 9.32
C PRO A 16 -9.57 -2.70 9.55
N SER A 17 -9.21 -1.66 10.28
CA SER A 17 -10.09 -0.51 10.52
C SER A 17 -10.02 0.52 9.41
N ALA A 18 -9.55 0.13 8.23
CA ALA A 18 -9.22 1.04 7.13
C ALA A 18 -10.44 1.60 6.39
N GLY A 19 -11.65 1.37 6.85
CA GLY A 19 -12.83 2.05 6.28
C GLY A 19 -12.85 3.54 6.52
N ALA A 20 -12.03 4.03 7.45
CA ALA A 20 -11.90 5.45 7.77
C ALA A 20 -10.44 5.87 7.60
N PRO A 21 -10.19 7.16 7.31
CA PRO A 21 -8.82 7.66 7.23
C PRO A 21 -8.07 7.44 8.54
N GLN A 22 -6.84 6.99 8.45
CA GLN A 22 -5.96 6.80 9.60
C GLN A 22 -5.01 7.97 9.72
N GLN A 23 -4.78 8.42 10.95
CA GLN A 23 -3.77 9.43 11.22
C GLN A 23 -2.54 8.73 11.79
N VAL A 24 -1.50 8.63 11.00
CA VAL A 24 -0.28 7.90 11.35
C VAL A 24 0.95 8.70 10.95
N THR A 25 2.07 8.39 11.60
CA THR A 25 3.36 8.97 11.22
C THR A 25 4.11 7.99 10.32
N ILE A 26 5.09 8.53 9.59
CA ILE A 26 5.99 7.68 8.78
C ILE A 26 6.73 6.69 9.68
N SER A 27 7.11 7.12 10.88
CA SER A 27 7.78 6.25 11.85
C SER A 27 6.91 5.07 12.26
N GLU A 28 5.63 5.30 12.51
CA GLU A 28 4.68 4.22 12.84
C GLU A 28 4.54 3.23 11.69
N LEU A 29 4.47 3.73 10.47
CA LEU A 29 4.37 2.88 9.30
C LEU A 29 5.65 2.08 9.08
N ALA A 30 6.80 2.69 9.31
CA ALA A 30 8.09 2.00 9.20
C ALA A 30 8.16 0.83 10.19
N SER A 31 7.66 1.01 11.40
CA SER A 31 7.58 -0.06 12.39
C SER A 31 6.67 -1.20 11.94
N ARG A 32 5.52 -0.88 11.35
CA ARG A 32 4.61 -1.90 10.83
C ARG A 32 5.24 -2.73 9.72
N CYS A 33 6.01 -2.08 8.85
CA CYS A 33 6.60 -2.71 7.68
C CYS A 33 7.98 -3.31 7.94
N PHE A 34 8.51 -3.13 9.15
CA PHE A 34 9.87 -3.58 9.50
C PHE A 34 10.91 -3.06 8.51
N CYS A 35 10.81 -1.78 8.15
CA CYS A 35 11.72 -1.15 7.20
C CYS A 35 12.02 0.29 7.61
N SER A 36 12.88 0.95 6.84
CA SER A 36 13.25 2.34 7.10
C SER A 36 12.13 3.31 6.72
N GLU A 37 12.15 4.50 7.29
CA GLU A 37 11.22 5.56 6.93
C GLU A 37 11.34 5.95 5.45
N ARG A 38 12.57 5.96 4.95
CA ARG A 38 12.83 6.24 3.53
C ARG A 38 12.11 5.22 2.64
N HIS A 39 12.18 3.95 3.00
CA HIS A 39 11.53 2.89 2.26
C HIS A 39 10.00 3.03 2.30
N VAL A 40 9.45 3.40 3.47
CA VAL A 40 8.01 3.65 3.62
C VAL A 40 7.56 4.76 2.68
N ARG A 41 8.31 5.85 2.58
CA ARG A 41 7.95 6.95 1.68
C ARG A 41 7.89 6.48 0.23
N THR A 42 8.83 5.62 -0.16
CA THR A 42 8.83 5.02 -1.49
C THR A 42 7.60 4.13 -1.70
N LEU A 43 7.27 3.30 -0.72
CA LEU A 43 6.10 2.42 -0.77
C LEU A 43 4.80 3.22 -0.90
N LEU A 44 4.66 4.27 -0.10
CA LEU A 44 3.47 5.12 -0.14
C LEU A 44 3.32 5.79 -1.52
N ARG A 45 4.41 6.29 -2.06
CA ARG A 45 4.38 6.91 -3.38
C ARG A 45 3.95 5.91 -4.46
N GLN A 46 4.55 4.72 -4.45
CA GLN A 46 4.21 3.68 -5.41
C GLN A 46 2.76 3.24 -5.30
N ALA A 47 2.26 3.07 -4.07
CA ALA A 47 0.88 2.68 -3.85
C ALA A 47 -0.10 3.78 -4.28
N GLN A 48 0.25 5.05 -4.06
CA GLN A 48 -0.56 6.17 -4.55
C GLN A 48 -0.62 6.20 -6.06
N GLU A 49 0.52 6.02 -6.72
CA GLU A 49 0.59 5.99 -8.19
C GLU A 49 -0.27 4.86 -8.76
N ALA A 50 -0.35 3.75 -8.05
CA ALA A 50 -1.18 2.61 -8.45
C ALA A 50 -2.66 2.80 -8.10
N GLY A 51 -3.01 3.84 -7.35
CA GLY A 51 -4.39 4.08 -6.93
C GLY A 51 -4.84 3.23 -5.76
N TRP A 52 -3.94 2.60 -5.03
CA TRP A 52 -4.27 1.71 -3.93
C TRP A 52 -4.60 2.45 -2.64
N LEU A 53 -3.95 3.60 -2.43
CA LEU A 53 -4.16 4.42 -1.24
C LEU A 53 -3.91 5.89 -1.57
N SER A 54 -4.27 6.75 -0.62
CA SER A 54 -3.91 8.17 -0.63
C SER A 54 -3.17 8.50 0.64
N TRP A 55 -2.10 9.26 0.51
CA TRP A 55 -1.32 9.74 1.64
C TRP A 55 -1.18 11.26 1.58
N HIS A 56 -1.59 11.91 2.65
CA HIS A 56 -1.47 13.36 2.78
C HIS A 56 -0.61 13.67 4.00
N ALA A 57 0.64 14.02 3.74
CA ALA A 57 1.55 14.42 4.80
C ALA A 57 1.16 15.80 5.31
N ARG A 58 1.20 15.97 6.64
CA ARG A 58 1.03 17.29 7.24
C ARG A 58 2.41 17.90 7.49
N SER A 59 2.53 19.20 7.29
CA SER A 59 3.77 19.89 7.57
C SER A 59 3.95 20.07 9.07
N GLY A 60 5.20 19.92 9.54
CA GLY A 60 5.55 20.08 10.93
C GLY A 60 6.08 18.79 11.55
N ARG A 61 6.94 18.95 12.55
CA ARG A 61 7.55 17.82 13.25
C ARG A 61 6.52 17.05 14.06
N GLY A 62 6.55 15.72 13.92
CA GLY A 62 5.71 14.81 14.70
C GLY A 62 4.24 14.89 14.38
N LYS A 63 3.85 15.61 13.34
CA LYS A 63 2.45 15.65 12.95
C LYS A 63 2.09 14.42 12.14
N ARG A 64 0.92 13.88 12.42
CA ARG A 64 0.43 12.70 11.74
C ARG A 64 -0.10 13.06 10.35
N GLY A 65 0.25 12.27 9.37
CA GLY A 65 -0.36 12.37 8.05
C GLY A 65 -1.63 11.56 7.99
N GLU A 66 -2.44 11.81 6.97
CA GLU A 66 -3.69 11.09 6.75
C GLU A 66 -3.47 10.00 5.71
N LEU A 67 -3.76 8.75 6.09
CA LEU A 67 -3.66 7.59 5.21
C LEU A 67 -5.04 7.02 4.97
N ARG A 68 -5.41 6.91 3.70
CA ARG A 68 -6.70 6.35 3.30
C ARG A 68 -6.46 5.24 2.29
N PHE A 69 -7.02 4.06 2.58
CA PHE A 69 -6.92 2.92 1.68
C PHE A 69 -8.13 2.88 0.74
N HIS A 70 -7.88 2.64 -0.55
CA HIS A 70 -8.93 2.58 -1.57
C HIS A 70 -9.28 1.15 -1.96
N VAL A 71 -8.38 0.21 -1.76
CA VAL A 71 -8.59 -1.20 -2.10
C VAL A 71 -8.07 -2.08 -0.98
N THR A 72 -8.66 -3.27 -0.84
CA THR A 72 -8.17 -4.24 0.13
C THR A 72 -7.07 -5.09 -0.50
N PRO A 73 -6.17 -5.68 0.32
CA PRO A 73 -5.16 -6.61 -0.22
C PRO A 73 -5.79 -7.81 -0.94
N ASP A 74 -6.91 -8.32 -0.46
CA ASP A 74 -7.60 -9.43 -1.11
C ASP A 74 -8.11 -9.06 -2.49
N SER A 75 -8.67 -7.87 -2.63
CA SER A 75 -9.14 -7.36 -3.92
C SER A 75 -7.97 -7.23 -4.91
N LEU A 76 -6.84 -6.73 -4.45
CA LEU A 76 -5.63 -6.63 -5.29
C LEU A 76 -5.13 -8.00 -5.70
N ARG A 77 -5.12 -8.95 -4.79
CA ARG A 77 -4.68 -10.32 -5.09
C ARG A 77 -5.56 -10.95 -6.17
N ASN A 78 -6.87 -10.80 -6.05
CA ASN A 78 -7.82 -11.32 -7.04
C ASN A 78 -7.59 -10.68 -8.41
N THR A 79 -7.40 -9.37 -8.45
CA THR A 79 -7.13 -8.66 -9.70
C THR A 79 -5.84 -9.15 -10.35
N MET A 80 -4.79 -9.35 -9.56
CA MET A 80 -3.51 -9.85 -10.07
C MET A 80 -3.63 -11.29 -10.59
N MET A 81 -4.40 -12.13 -9.90
CA MET A 81 -4.64 -13.51 -10.34
C MET A 81 -5.41 -13.53 -11.65
N GLU A 82 -6.42 -12.69 -11.79
CA GLU A 82 -7.18 -12.58 -13.04
C GLU A 82 -6.30 -12.15 -14.20
N ALA A 83 -5.43 -11.15 -13.96
CA ALA A 83 -4.49 -10.68 -14.97
C ALA A 83 -3.51 -11.79 -15.39
N ALA A 84 -3.04 -12.57 -14.44
CA ALA A 84 -2.13 -13.69 -14.71
C ALA A 84 -2.83 -14.78 -15.54
N LEU A 85 -4.09 -15.08 -15.22
CA LEU A 85 -4.86 -16.06 -15.98
C LEU A 85 -5.12 -15.59 -17.41
N LYS A 86 -5.45 -14.32 -17.57
CA LYS A 86 -5.66 -13.74 -18.92
C LYS A 86 -4.37 -13.77 -19.73
N SER A 87 -3.25 -13.46 -19.11
CA SER A 87 -1.94 -13.52 -19.76
C SER A 87 -1.63 -14.95 -20.21
N GLY A 88 -1.94 -15.94 -19.37
CA GLY A 88 -1.75 -17.34 -19.70
C GLY A 88 -2.59 -17.78 -20.89
N GLN A 89 -3.80 -17.27 -21.02
CA GLN A 89 -4.70 -17.59 -22.12
C GLN A 89 -4.26 -16.99 -23.45
N GLN A 90 -3.52 -15.89 -23.41
CA GLN A 90 -3.07 -15.21 -24.63
C GLN A 90 -1.92 -15.93 -25.33
N HIS A 91 -1.30 -16.90 -24.69
CA HIS A 91 -0.21 -17.65 -25.30
C HIS A 91 -0.65 -18.77 -26.22
N ASN A 92 -1.92 -18.96 -26.35
CA ASN A 92 -2.45 -19.94 -27.30
C ASN A 92 -2.77 -19.29 -28.67
#